data_5b745b95f0a0d6f2632babed9b98bbf5
#
_entry.id   5b745b95f0a0d6f2632babed9b98bbf5
#
_cell.length_a   1.000
_cell.length_b   1.000
_cell.length_c   1.000
_cell.angle_alpha   90.00
_cell.angle_beta   90.00
_cell.angle_gamma   90.00
#
_symmetry.space_group_name_H-M   'P 1'
#
loop_
_entity.id
_entity.type
_entity.pdbx_description
1 polymer ?
#
loop_
_entity_poly.entity_id
_entity_poly.type
_entity_poly.pdbx_seq_one_letter_code
_entity_poly.pdbx_strand_id
1 'polypeptide(L)'
;TVIGYTGTKGKTTSVYFTRHVMAKALGKVVAQLSSIDECLDGETFIPAHLTTPESLDLFRMMKEAVDNQMKYLVMEVSSQAYKKSRVFGLPLDIGVFLNISPDHISPVEHPSFEDYLACKSEIIDNCRILVVNRECSQYDYLAEKAHDLGKQVISFGSDQSAADYQYRLGEHGHFTVTTANPALP
;
A
#
# COMPACT_ATOMS: atom_id res chain seq x y z
N THR A 1 -10.42 3.62 8.40
CA THR A 1 -9.53 3.95 7.26
C THR A 1 -8.66 2.76 6.93
N VAL A 2 -8.65 2.34 5.66
CA VAL A 2 -7.84 1.22 5.16
C VAL A 2 -6.80 1.75 4.18
N ILE A 3 -5.52 1.42 4.45
CA ILE A 3 -4.37 1.79 3.64
C ILE A 3 -3.73 0.51 3.10
N GLY A 4 -3.77 0.31 1.78
CA GLY A 4 -3.20 -0.86 1.11
C GLY A 4 -1.90 -0.53 0.39
N TYR A 5 -0.87 -1.33 0.60
CA TYR A 5 0.43 -1.20 -0.05
C TYR A 5 0.66 -2.28 -1.10
N THR A 6 0.90 -1.89 -2.35
CA THR A 6 1.37 -2.79 -3.39
C THR A 6 2.71 -2.36 -3.96
N GLY A 7 3.38 -3.27 -4.63
CA GLY A 7 4.70 -3.07 -5.23
C GLY A 7 5.46 -4.40 -5.32
N THR A 8 6.52 -4.43 -6.07
CA THR A 8 7.41 -5.61 -6.12
C THR A 8 8.16 -5.73 -4.80
N LYS A 9 8.78 -4.66 -4.33
CA LYS A 9 9.57 -4.61 -3.09
C LYS A 9 9.07 -3.50 -2.16
N GLY A 10 9.38 -3.62 -0.86
CA GLY A 10 9.18 -2.56 0.13
C GLY A 10 7.81 -2.55 0.81
N LYS A 11 6.86 -3.39 0.44
CA LYS A 11 5.51 -3.43 1.04
C LYS A 11 5.57 -3.59 2.56
N THR A 12 6.20 -4.66 3.02
CA THR A 12 6.32 -4.98 4.45
C THR A 12 6.96 -3.82 5.23
N THR A 13 8.10 -3.33 4.75
CA THR A 13 8.79 -2.19 5.35
C THR A 13 7.89 -0.97 5.46
N SER A 14 7.15 -0.64 4.38
CA SER A 14 6.25 0.50 4.35
C SER A 14 5.08 0.33 5.32
N VAL A 15 4.50 -0.86 5.42
CA VAL A 15 3.43 -1.18 6.38
C VAL A 15 3.92 -0.95 7.81
N TYR A 16 5.10 -1.49 8.17
CA TYR A 16 5.67 -1.32 9.51
C TYR A 16 5.96 0.14 9.85
N PHE A 17 6.60 0.89 8.94
CA PHE A 17 6.88 2.30 9.15
C PHE A 17 5.60 3.12 9.29
N THR A 18 4.64 2.92 8.40
CA THR A 18 3.35 3.64 8.45
C THR A 18 2.62 3.35 9.75
N ARG A 19 2.48 2.08 10.13
CA ARG A 19 1.88 1.73 11.41
C ARG A 19 2.61 2.39 12.58
N HIS A 20 3.96 2.32 12.61
CA HIS A 20 4.75 2.91 13.68
C HIS A 20 4.53 4.42 13.81
N VAL A 21 4.62 5.15 12.69
CA VAL A 21 4.42 6.60 12.67
C VAL A 21 2.99 6.96 13.09
N MET A 22 2.00 6.28 12.55
CA MET A 22 0.60 6.51 12.90
C MET A 22 0.30 6.18 14.36
N ALA A 23 0.84 5.08 14.90
CA ALA A 23 0.65 4.70 16.30
C ALA A 23 1.31 5.71 17.25
N LYS A 24 2.44 6.31 16.85
CA LYS A 24 3.08 7.39 17.62
C LYS A 24 2.25 8.67 17.61
N ALA A 25 1.67 9.01 16.47
CA ALA A 25 0.90 10.27 16.31
C ALA A 25 -0.53 10.16 16.84
N LEU A 26 -1.18 9.00 16.72
CA LEU A 26 -2.62 8.81 16.93
C LEU A 26 -2.94 7.86 18.09
N GLY A 27 -1.93 7.23 18.70
CA GLY A 27 -2.10 6.19 19.71
C GLY A 27 -2.25 4.78 19.12
N LYS A 28 -2.49 3.78 19.99
CA LYS A 28 -2.56 2.35 19.64
C LYS A 28 -3.88 1.97 18.93
N VAL A 29 -4.25 2.68 17.89
CA VAL A 29 -5.52 2.51 17.15
C VAL A 29 -5.29 2.05 15.70
N VAL A 30 -4.12 1.47 15.42
CA VAL A 30 -3.69 1.07 14.08
C VAL A 30 -3.44 -0.44 14.02
N ALA A 31 -4.30 -1.14 13.32
CA ALA A 31 -4.13 -2.56 12.99
C ALA A 31 -3.15 -2.73 11.82
N GLN A 32 -2.54 -3.90 11.72
CA GLN A 32 -1.58 -4.27 10.69
C GLN A 32 -1.85 -5.65 10.13
N LEU A 33 -1.70 -5.81 8.80
CA LEU A 33 -1.60 -7.10 8.12
C LEU A 33 -0.37 -7.06 7.20
N SER A 34 0.60 -7.92 7.46
CA SER A 34 1.85 -8.00 6.70
C SER A 34 2.22 -9.43 6.34
N SER A 35 3.29 -9.62 5.57
CA SER A 35 3.82 -10.96 5.27
C SER A 35 4.57 -11.60 6.44
N ILE A 36 4.85 -10.86 7.50
CA ILE A 36 5.57 -11.34 8.69
C ILE A 36 4.59 -11.64 9.81
N ASP A 37 3.73 -10.68 10.12
CA ASP A 37 2.80 -10.77 11.22
C ASP A 37 1.54 -9.92 10.99
N GLU A 38 0.56 -10.17 11.83
CA GLU A 38 -0.69 -9.42 11.95
C GLU A 38 -0.83 -8.86 13.37
N CYS A 39 -1.44 -7.68 13.48
CA CYS A 39 -1.75 -7.04 14.75
C CYS A 39 -3.14 -6.40 14.66
N LEU A 40 -4.12 -6.97 15.38
CA LEU A 40 -5.52 -6.58 15.28
C LEU A 40 -6.03 -5.80 16.50
N ASP A 41 -5.20 -5.64 17.54
CA ASP A 41 -5.52 -4.94 18.79
C ASP A 41 -4.57 -3.75 19.09
N GLY A 42 -3.62 -3.48 18.19
CA GLY A 42 -2.60 -2.44 18.33
C GLY A 42 -1.40 -2.82 19.21
N GLU A 43 -1.38 -4.01 19.80
CA GLU A 43 -0.35 -4.46 20.75
C GLU A 43 0.21 -5.85 20.46
N THR A 44 -0.64 -6.81 20.16
CA THR A 44 -0.27 -8.23 20.01
C THR A 44 0.08 -8.54 18.56
N PHE A 45 1.27 -9.06 18.33
CA PHE A 45 1.73 -9.49 17.00
C PHE A 45 1.69 -11.01 16.91
N ILE A 46 0.97 -11.50 15.90
CA ILE A 46 0.81 -12.93 15.61
C ILE A 46 1.45 -13.22 14.26
N PRO A 47 2.28 -14.26 14.09
CA PRO A 47 2.87 -14.61 12.80
C PRO A 47 1.81 -14.79 11.71
N ALA A 48 1.99 -14.15 10.57
CA ALA A 48 1.10 -14.25 9.44
C ALA A 48 1.32 -15.55 8.64
N HIS A 49 0.25 -16.09 8.08
CA HIS A 49 0.32 -17.24 7.18
C HIS A 49 0.44 -16.85 5.71
N LEU A 50 -0.10 -15.69 5.35
CA LEU A 50 -0.14 -15.15 3.98
C LEU A 50 0.13 -13.64 3.99
N THR A 51 0.80 -13.14 2.96
CA THR A 51 1.01 -11.69 2.76
C THR A 51 -0.32 -10.91 2.75
N THR A 52 -1.31 -11.46 2.07
CA THR A 52 -2.69 -10.95 2.09
C THR A 52 -3.58 -12.16 2.38
N PRO A 53 -4.35 -12.15 3.47
CA PRO A 53 -5.21 -13.26 3.85
C PRO A 53 -6.24 -13.62 2.78
N GLU A 54 -6.78 -14.84 2.81
CA GLU A 54 -7.93 -15.24 2.00
C GLU A 54 -9.15 -14.38 2.36
N SER A 55 -10.05 -14.17 1.40
CA SER A 55 -11.13 -13.17 1.51
C SER A 55 -11.94 -13.30 2.81
N LEU A 56 -12.38 -14.50 3.18
CA LEU A 56 -13.16 -14.71 4.40
C LEU A 56 -12.37 -14.36 5.67
N ASP A 57 -11.10 -14.78 5.72
CA ASP A 57 -10.22 -14.49 6.86
C ASP A 57 -9.92 -13.00 6.94
N LEU A 58 -9.68 -12.34 5.81
CA LEU A 58 -9.44 -10.89 5.76
C LEU A 58 -10.61 -10.12 6.38
N PHE A 59 -11.84 -10.40 5.97
CA PHE A 59 -13.01 -9.71 6.51
C PHE A 59 -13.27 -10.05 7.98
N ARG A 60 -12.98 -11.29 8.41
CA ARG A 60 -13.02 -11.68 9.83
C ARG A 60 -12.00 -10.91 10.67
N MET A 61 -10.75 -10.80 10.19
CA MET A 61 -9.68 -10.03 10.85
C MET A 61 -10.04 -8.54 10.92
N MET A 62 -10.61 -7.99 9.85
CA MET A 62 -11.09 -6.60 9.86
C MET A 62 -12.21 -6.39 10.89
N LYS A 63 -13.14 -7.33 11.01
CA LYS A 63 -14.19 -7.28 12.04
C LYS A 63 -13.59 -7.33 13.44
N GLU A 64 -12.63 -8.22 13.68
CA GLU A 64 -11.90 -8.33 14.95
C GLU A 64 -11.16 -7.02 15.28
N ALA A 65 -10.48 -6.42 14.31
CA ALA A 65 -9.83 -5.12 14.50
C ALA A 65 -10.83 -4.02 14.88
N VAL A 66 -12.03 -4.02 14.26
CA VAL A 66 -13.11 -3.09 14.63
C VAL A 66 -13.60 -3.34 16.07
N ASP A 67 -13.77 -4.60 16.46
CA ASP A 67 -14.19 -4.97 17.82
C ASP A 67 -13.14 -4.55 18.85
N ASN A 68 -11.86 -4.62 18.50
CA ASN A 68 -10.73 -4.10 19.29
C ASN A 68 -10.57 -2.56 19.17
N GLN A 69 -11.56 -1.86 18.58
CA GLN A 69 -11.61 -0.40 18.46
C GLN A 69 -10.48 0.20 17.58
N MET A 70 -9.90 -0.57 16.68
CA MET A 70 -8.95 -0.06 15.70
C MET A 70 -9.66 0.89 14.72
N LYS A 71 -9.05 2.03 14.45
CA LYS A 71 -9.58 3.06 13.55
C LYS A 71 -8.92 3.03 12.17
N TYR A 72 -7.74 2.43 12.11
CA TYR A 72 -6.92 2.33 10.91
C TYR A 72 -6.45 0.90 10.72
N LEU A 73 -6.39 0.49 9.46
CA LEU A 73 -5.75 -0.76 9.03
C LEU A 73 -4.71 -0.42 7.97
N VAL A 74 -3.48 -0.85 8.19
CA VAL A 74 -2.38 -0.76 7.22
C VAL A 74 -2.05 -2.16 6.77
N MET A 75 -2.10 -2.45 5.46
CA MET A 75 -1.96 -3.82 4.97
C MET A 75 -1.15 -3.94 3.67
N GLU A 76 -0.51 -5.08 3.49
CA GLU A 76 0.06 -5.47 2.22
C GLU A 76 -1.03 -6.02 1.29
N VAL A 77 -1.01 -5.59 0.02
CA VAL A 77 -1.86 -6.13 -1.05
C VAL A 77 -0.95 -6.68 -2.14
N SER A 78 -0.84 -8.00 -2.19
CA SER A 78 -0.03 -8.71 -3.17
C SER A 78 -0.73 -8.77 -4.54
N SER A 79 0.01 -9.00 -5.62
CA SER A 79 -0.59 -9.26 -6.93
C SER A 79 -1.50 -10.50 -6.92
N GLN A 80 -1.11 -11.53 -6.16
CA GLN A 80 -1.94 -12.72 -5.96
C GLN A 80 -3.25 -12.44 -5.21
N ALA A 81 -3.29 -11.38 -4.39
CA ALA A 81 -4.52 -10.97 -3.73
C ALA A 81 -5.59 -10.53 -4.75
N TYR A 82 -5.20 -9.83 -5.79
CA TYR A 82 -6.09 -9.49 -6.90
C TYR A 82 -6.39 -10.70 -7.78
N LYS A 83 -5.36 -11.41 -8.23
CA LYS A 83 -5.53 -12.58 -9.10
C LYS A 83 -6.47 -13.65 -8.51
N LYS A 84 -6.49 -13.78 -7.19
CA LYS A 84 -7.34 -14.74 -6.46
C LYS A 84 -8.57 -14.10 -5.80
N SER A 85 -8.88 -12.84 -6.14
CA SER A 85 -10.04 -12.10 -5.62
C SER A 85 -10.10 -12.01 -4.08
N ARG A 86 -8.95 -12.08 -3.39
CA ARG A 86 -8.90 -12.01 -1.92
C ARG A 86 -9.38 -10.69 -1.35
N VAL A 87 -9.19 -9.60 -2.11
CA VAL A 87 -9.58 -8.22 -1.76
C VAL A 87 -10.81 -7.74 -2.54
N PHE A 88 -11.58 -8.68 -3.15
CA PHE A 88 -12.80 -8.33 -3.85
C PHE A 88 -13.80 -7.67 -2.89
N GLY A 89 -14.33 -6.52 -3.29
CA GLY A 89 -15.29 -5.76 -2.47
C GLY A 89 -14.68 -5.01 -1.28
N LEU A 90 -13.34 -5.03 -1.09
CA LEU A 90 -12.66 -4.25 -0.06
C LEU A 90 -12.36 -2.84 -0.59
N PRO A 91 -13.03 -1.78 -0.09
CA PRO A 91 -12.65 -0.42 -0.43
C PRO A 91 -11.39 -0.01 0.35
N LEU A 92 -10.40 0.53 -0.34
CA LEU A 92 -9.24 1.17 0.25
C LEU A 92 -9.47 2.70 0.27
N ASP A 93 -9.26 3.34 1.40
CA ASP A 93 -9.21 4.80 1.44
C ASP A 93 -7.98 5.32 0.69
N ILE A 94 -6.85 4.63 0.89
CA ILE A 94 -5.57 4.95 0.24
C ILE A 94 -4.97 3.66 -0.31
N GLY A 95 -4.69 3.67 -1.62
CA GLY A 95 -3.87 2.66 -2.28
C GLY A 95 -2.47 3.23 -2.54
N VAL A 96 -1.43 2.54 -2.11
CA VAL A 96 -0.05 2.98 -2.30
C VAL A 96 0.66 2.06 -3.28
N PHE A 97 1.14 2.60 -4.40
CA PHE A 97 1.93 1.88 -5.39
C PHE A 97 3.41 2.28 -5.29
N LEU A 98 4.22 1.40 -4.71
CA LEU A 98 5.62 1.71 -4.40
C LEU A 98 6.54 1.63 -5.61
N ASN A 99 6.48 0.51 -6.34
CA ASN A 99 7.35 0.21 -7.47
C ASN A 99 6.87 -1.03 -8.21
N ILE A 100 7.41 -1.24 -9.42
CA ILE A 100 7.24 -2.49 -10.15
C ILE A 100 8.51 -2.81 -10.95
N SER A 101 8.91 -4.06 -10.91
CA SER A 101 9.96 -4.64 -11.73
C SER A 101 9.61 -6.09 -12.05
N PRO A 102 10.18 -6.70 -13.08
CA PRO A 102 9.96 -8.11 -13.38
C PRO A 102 10.26 -8.99 -12.15
N ASP A 103 9.23 -9.63 -11.62
CA ASP A 103 9.30 -10.56 -10.50
C ASP A 103 8.06 -11.47 -10.56
N HIS A 104 8.11 -12.63 -9.95
CA HIS A 104 6.99 -13.58 -9.95
C HIS A 104 6.49 -14.01 -11.35
N ILE A 105 7.35 -13.88 -12.38
CA ILE A 105 7.00 -14.29 -13.74
C ILE A 105 7.21 -15.79 -13.88
N SER A 106 6.12 -16.52 -13.87
CA SER A 106 6.10 -17.98 -14.00
C SER A 106 4.73 -18.44 -14.48
N PRO A 107 4.63 -19.64 -15.08
CA PRO A 107 3.32 -20.19 -15.49
C PRO A 107 2.31 -20.37 -14.34
N VAL A 108 2.81 -20.45 -13.10
CA VAL A 108 1.97 -20.70 -11.92
C VAL A 108 1.50 -19.40 -11.27
N GLU A 109 2.34 -18.35 -11.29
CA GLU A 109 2.02 -17.06 -10.65
C GLU A 109 1.50 -16.06 -11.68
N HIS A 110 2.39 -15.50 -12.49
CA HIS A 110 2.05 -14.55 -13.55
C HIS A 110 2.70 -14.97 -14.86
N PRO A 111 1.92 -15.26 -15.93
CA PRO A 111 2.49 -15.73 -17.19
C PRO A 111 3.33 -14.68 -17.91
N SER A 112 3.14 -13.38 -17.60
CA SER A 112 3.90 -12.28 -18.16
C SER A 112 4.00 -11.09 -17.22
N PHE A 113 4.86 -10.13 -17.56
CA PHE A 113 4.96 -8.87 -16.83
C PHE A 113 3.68 -8.04 -16.94
N GLU A 114 3.00 -8.08 -18.06
CA GLU A 114 1.74 -7.39 -18.31
C GLU A 114 0.63 -7.92 -17.37
N ASP A 115 0.53 -9.24 -17.20
CA ASP A 115 -0.39 -9.85 -16.24
C ASP A 115 -0.06 -9.43 -14.80
N TYR A 116 1.24 -9.40 -14.46
CA TYR A 116 1.70 -8.95 -13.15
C TYR A 116 1.37 -7.46 -12.89
N LEU A 117 1.63 -6.59 -13.88
CA LEU A 117 1.31 -5.18 -13.82
C LEU A 117 -0.22 -4.98 -13.74
N ALA A 118 -0.99 -5.68 -14.57
CA ALA A 118 -2.45 -5.60 -14.57
C ALA A 118 -3.01 -5.94 -13.17
N CYS A 119 -2.62 -7.09 -12.60
CA CYS A 119 -3.04 -7.47 -11.25
C CYS A 119 -2.69 -6.44 -10.19
N LYS A 120 -1.47 -5.87 -10.19
CA LYS A 120 -1.10 -4.84 -9.21
C LYS A 120 -1.84 -3.52 -9.41
N SER A 121 -2.12 -3.16 -10.67
CA SER A 121 -2.82 -1.92 -10.98
C SER A 121 -4.30 -1.93 -10.59
N GLU A 122 -4.87 -3.10 -10.25
CA GLU A 122 -6.23 -3.20 -9.70
C GLU A 122 -6.39 -2.47 -8.34
N ILE A 123 -5.30 -2.17 -7.64
CA ILE A 123 -5.36 -1.32 -6.43
C ILE A 123 -6.00 0.04 -6.72
N ILE A 124 -5.86 0.55 -7.95
CA ILE A 124 -6.44 1.81 -8.40
C ILE A 124 -7.97 1.71 -8.44
N ASP A 125 -8.49 0.57 -8.87
CA ASP A 125 -9.94 0.34 -8.94
C ASP A 125 -10.55 0.34 -7.53
N ASN A 126 -9.83 -0.21 -6.54
CA ASN A 126 -10.30 -0.36 -5.17
C ASN A 126 -10.05 0.86 -4.28
N CYS A 127 -9.13 1.77 -4.63
CA CYS A 127 -8.80 2.91 -3.76
C CYS A 127 -9.56 4.18 -4.12
N ARG A 128 -9.70 5.07 -3.13
CA ARG A 128 -10.21 6.43 -3.30
C ARG A 128 -9.08 7.41 -3.69
N ILE A 129 -7.93 7.26 -3.04
CA ILE A 129 -6.71 8.05 -3.28
C ILE A 129 -5.60 7.09 -3.68
N LEU A 130 -4.95 7.34 -4.80
CA LEU A 130 -3.73 6.67 -5.21
C LEU A 130 -2.52 7.48 -4.76
N VAL A 131 -1.66 6.87 -3.95
CA VAL A 131 -0.32 7.39 -3.66
C VAL A 131 0.69 6.60 -4.48
N VAL A 132 1.45 7.24 -5.36
CA VAL A 132 2.31 6.56 -6.33
C VAL A 132 3.71 7.14 -6.38
N ASN A 133 4.72 6.26 -6.47
CA ASN A 133 6.09 6.67 -6.65
C ASN A 133 6.31 7.27 -8.05
N ARG A 134 6.70 8.55 -8.12
CA ARG A 134 6.97 9.26 -9.38
C ARG A 134 8.11 8.65 -10.19
N GLU A 135 9.02 7.96 -9.51
CA GLU A 135 10.17 7.29 -10.12
C GLU A 135 9.86 5.83 -10.52
N CYS A 136 8.63 5.38 -10.35
CA CYS A 136 8.19 4.07 -10.83
C CYS A 136 8.18 4.04 -12.37
N SER A 137 8.75 3.00 -12.98
CA SER A 137 8.83 2.85 -14.44
C SER A 137 7.47 2.87 -15.15
N GLN A 138 6.38 2.59 -14.44
CA GLN A 138 5.02 2.57 -14.96
C GLN A 138 4.17 3.75 -14.42
N TYR A 139 4.81 4.81 -13.93
CA TYR A 139 4.11 5.93 -13.31
C TYR A 139 3.03 6.53 -14.22
N ASP A 140 3.39 6.84 -15.47
CA ASP A 140 2.47 7.52 -16.39
C ASP A 140 1.22 6.67 -16.67
N TYR A 141 1.39 5.37 -16.89
CA TYR A 141 0.29 4.41 -17.03
C TYR A 141 -0.61 4.37 -15.79
N LEU A 142 -0.02 4.31 -14.59
CA LEU A 142 -0.78 4.23 -13.34
C LEU A 142 -1.53 5.53 -13.04
N ALA A 143 -0.90 6.68 -13.31
CA ALA A 143 -1.51 7.98 -13.13
C ALA A 143 -2.66 8.21 -14.12
N GLU A 144 -2.48 7.87 -15.40
CA GLU A 144 -3.52 7.96 -16.43
C GLU A 144 -4.73 7.09 -16.04
N LYS A 145 -4.50 5.80 -15.72
CA LYS A 145 -5.57 4.91 -15.26
C LYS A 145 -6.33 5.49 -14.06
N ALA A 146 -5.61 6.07 -13.10
CA ALA A 146 -6.25 6.66 -11.93
C ALA A 146 -7.10 7.90 -12.29
N HIS A 147 -6.62 8.76 -13.19
CA HIS A 147 -7.38 9.92 -13.68
C HIS A 147 -8.64 9.49 -14.45
N ASP A 148 -8.54 8.48 -15.31
CA ASP A 148 -9.69 7.96 -16.07
C ASP A 148 -10.80 7.43 -15.14
N LEU A 149 -10.41 6.88 -13.99
CA LEU A 149 -11.31 6.41 -12.93
C LEU A 149 -11.73 7.52 -11.95
N GLY A 150 -11.35 8.77 -12.18
CA GLY A 150 -11.67 9.91 -11.32
C GLY A 150 -11.04 9.82 -9.91
N LYS A 151 -9.91 9.13 -9.77
CA LYS A 151 -9.22 9.02 -8.48
C LYS A 151 -8.35 10.24 -8.21
N GLN A 152 -8.22 10.61 -6.94
CA GLN A 152 -7.19 11.56 -6.54
C GLN A 152 -5.82 10.86 -6.61
N VAL A 153 -4.84 11.51 -7.26
CA VAL A 153 -3.46 11.02 -7.35
C VAL A 153 -2.57 11.93 -6.53
N ILE A 154 -1.73 11.32 -5.70
CA ILE A 154 -0.67 12.00 -4.95
C ILE A 154 0.64 11.28 -5.27
N SER A 155 1.62 11.99 -5.75
CA SER A 155 2.93 11.42 -6.09
C SER A 155 3.98 11.70 -5.01
N PHE A 156 4.90 10.76 -4.82
CA PHE A 156 6.08 10.94 -4.01
C PHE A 156 7.35 10.51 -4.77
N GLY A 157 8.49 11.09 -4.42
CA GLY A 157 9.76 10.74 -5.07
C GLY A 157 10.93 11.53 -4.49
N SER A 158 12.13 11.36 -5.08
CA SER A 158 13.31 12.15 -4.67
C SER A 158 13.12 13.64 -4.96
N ASP A 159 13.96 14.47 -4.39
CA ASP A 159 13.99 15.94 -4.63
C ASP A 159 14.38 16.31 -6.07
N GLN A 160 14.80 15.33 -6.88
CA GLN A 160 15.04 15.48 -8.31
C GLN A 160 13.83 15.11 -9.17
N SER A 161 12.81 14.51 -8.57
CA SER A 161 11.56 14.16 -9.23
C SER A 161 10.57 15.33 -9.21
N ALA A 162 9.64 15.37 -10.17
CA ALA A 162 8.53 16.33 -10.17
C ALA A 162 7.33 15.77 -9.37
N ALA A 163 7.57 15.27 -8.17
CA ALA A 163 6.55 14.69 -7.30
C ALA A 163 5.90 15.74 -6.40
N ASP A 164 4.65 15.47 -5.96
CA ASP A 164 3.92 16.32 -5.00
C ASP A 164 4.62 16.37 -3.64
N TYR A 165 5.11 15.21 -3.16
CA TYR A 165 5.96 15.09 -1.99
C TYR A 165 7.36 14.63 -2.40
N GLN A 166 8.36 15.40 -2.02
CA GLN A 166 9.75 15.14 -2.34
C GLN A 166 10.54 14.84 -1.09
N TYR A 167 11.43 13.84 -1.16
CA TYR A 167 12.37 13.57 -0.09
C TYR A 167 13.81 13.84 -0.54
N ARG A 168 14.62 14.32 0.40
CA ARG A 168 16.07 14.44 0.25
C ARG A 168 16.73 13.64 1.37
N LEU A 169 17.67 12.78 1.00
CA LEU A 169 18.51 12.07 1.95
C LEU A 169 19.64 12.99 2.41
N GLY A 170 19.79 13.10 3.72
CA GLY A 170 20.88 13.78 4.38
C GLY A 170 21.90 12.79 4.95
N GLU A 171 22.87 13.31 5.69
CA GLU A 171 23.88 12.50 6.37
C GLU A 171 23.27 11.73 7.55
N HIS A 172 23.93 10.62 7.94
CA HIS A 172 23.58 9.80 9.10
C HIS A 172 22.12 9.28 9.11
N GLY A 173 21.52 9.05 7.93
CA GLY A 173 20.16 8.52 7.82
C GLY A 173 19.05 9.53 8.07
N HIS A 174 19.37 10.81 8.22
CA HIS A 174 18.38 11.87 8.22
C HIS A 174 17.77 12.05 6.83
N PHE A 175 16.51 12.39 6.78
CA PHE A 175 15.85 12.79 5.53
C PHE A 175 14.90 13.96 5.79
N THR A 176 14.70 14.77 4.77
CA THR A 176 13.72 15.86 4.79
C THR A 176 12.63 15.56 3.78
N VAL A 177 11.40 15.81 4.14
CA VAL A 177 10.24 15.72 3.23
C VAL A 177 9.71 17.13 3.03
N THR A 178 9.50 17.49 1.78
CA THR A 178 8.91 18.77 1.38
C THR A 178 7.73 18.51 0.45
N THR A 179 6.73 19.40 0.45
CA THR A 179 5.66 19.37 -0.54
C THR A 179 5.92 20.41 -1.62
N ALA A 180 5.81 19.99 -2.87
CA ALA A 180 5.83 20.87 -4.03
C ALA A 180 4.41 21.34 -4.42
N ASN A 181 3.37 20.71 -3.87
CA ASN A 181 1.98 21.02 -4.15
C ASN A 181 1.35 21.79 -2.96
N PRO A 182 1.10 23.11 -3.09
CA PRO A 182 0.57 23.93 -1.99
C PRO A 182 -0.88 23.58 -1.60
N ALA A 183 -1.58 22.76 -2.38
CA ALA A 183 -2.92 22.29 -2.06
C ALA A 183 -2.92 21.05 -1.14
N LEU A 184 -1.74 20.46 -0.90
CA LEU A 184 -1.56 19.34 0.02
C LEU A 184 -1.01 19.84 1.36
N PRO A 185 -1.36 19.20 2.48
CA PRO A 185 -0.90 19.59 3.80
C PRO A 185 0.59 19.39 4.00
#